data_0ac5bd7884e1ffef6960003e84986db5
#
_entry.id   0ac5bd7884e1ffef6960003e84986db5
#
_cell.length_a   1.000
_cell.length_b   1.000
_cell.length_c   1.000
_cell.angle_alpha   90.00
_cell.angle_beta   90.00
_cell.angle_gamma   90.00
#
_symmetry.space_group_name_H-M   'P 1'
#
loop_
_entity.id
_entity.type
_entity.pdbx_description
1 polymer ?
#
loop_
_entity_poly.entity_id
_entity_poly.type
_entity_poly.pdbx_seq_one_letter_code
_entity_poly.pdbx_strand_id
1 'polypeptide(L)'
;MNKLKKAVVMVLALAMVLTCAMVTPVQAAGKLNKKSVSIYETETVSLTVKGVKSVTWKTSNKKIATVDKKGLVKGVKKGTCTVTAKDTKTKAAYSCKVTVKAAKSLGIAAKDISVFTGGETISYPGEEIKGATYVLDGKKLGKKDYSTWTDKDGERVVSYVTLTKKLTDGKHTFAIQKKGYKTVTKSFKFTALK
;
A
#
# COMPACT_ATOMS: atom_id res chain seq x y z
N MET A 1 -4.01 75.01 -6.70
CA MET A 1 -3.35 73.95 -5.95
C MET A 1 -1.86 74.09 -6.18
N ASN A 2 -1.10 74.32 -5.10
CA ASN A 2 0.32 74.66 -5.16
C ASN A 2 1.15 73.52 -5.70
N LYS A 3 2.13 73.79 -6.59
CA LYS A 3 3.09 72.83 -7.16
C LYS A 3 3.73 71.93 -6.12
N LEU A 4 3.92 72.46 -4.91
CA LEU A 4 4.43 71.74 -3.75
C LEU A 4 3.54 70.60 -3.27
N LYS A 5 2.19 70.77 -3.30
CA LYS A 5 1.21 69.75 -2.92
C LYS A 5 1.16 68.61 -3.93
N LYS A 6 1.40 68.89 -5.22
CA LYS A 6 1.49 67.87 -6.27
C LYS A 6 2.76 67.00 -6.16
N ALA A 7 3.91 67.65 -5.81
CA ALA A 7 5.16 66.95 -5.58
C ALA A 7 5.10 66.02 -4.37
N VAL A 8 4.50 66.44 -3.27
CA VAL A 8 4.35 65.65 -2.04
C VAL A 8 3.42 64.45 -2.27
N VAL A 9 2.32 64.63 -3.03
CA VAL A 9 1.42 63.53 -3.38
C VAL A 9 2.12 62.52 -4.32
N MET A 10 2.94 62.99 -5.24
CA MET A 10 3.69 62.10 -6.17
C MET A 10 4.76 61.32 -5.44
N VAL A 11 5.47 61.92 -4.47
CA VAL A 11 6.49 61.21 -3.67
C VAL A 11 5.85 60.20 -2.72
N LEU A 12 4.68 60.50 -2.13
CA LEU A 12 3.92 59.54 -1.32
C LEU A 12 3.34 58.40 -2.15
N ALA A 13 2.91 58.64 -3.39
CA ALA A 13 2.45 57.59 -4.29
C ALA A 13 3.62 56.67 -4.74
N LEU A 14 4.82 57.24 -4.94
CA LEU A 14 6.00 56.46 -5.32
C LEU A 14 6.54 55.64 -4.14
N ALA A 15 6.41 56.15 -2.89
CA ALA A 15 6.81 55.41 -1.70
C ALA A 15 5.88 54.22 -1.38
N MET A 16 4.59 54.29 -1.75
CA MET A 16 3.65 53.16 -1.59
C MET A 16 3.84 52.02 -2.60
N VAL A 17 4.47 52.29 -3.76
CA VAL A 17 4.75 51.24 -4.76
C VAL A 17 6.01 50.42 -4.41
N LEU A 18 6.89 50.95 -3.53
CA LEU A 18 8.16 50.29 -3.21
C LEU A 18 8.08 49.33 -2.01
N THR A 19 6.92 49.21 -1.35
CA THR A 19 6.68 48.24 -0.28
C THR A 19 5.81 47.06 -0.69
N CYS A 20 5.61 46.87 -2.01
CA CYS A 20 5.22 45.55 -2.49
C CYS A 20 6.45 44.66 -2.32
N ALA A 21 6.72 44.31 -1.05
CA ALA A 21 7.67 43.28 -0.69
C ALA A 21 7.44 42.17 -1.69
N MET A 22 8.47 41.81 -2.46
CA MET A 22 8.52 40.62 -3.25
C MET A 22 8.22 39.46 -2.30
N VAL A 23 6.92 39.12 -2.17
CA VAL A 23 6.52 37.83 -1.69
C VAL A 23 6.94 36.90 -2.81
N THR A 24 8.23 36.57 -2.84
CA THR A 24 8.70 35.46 -3.64
C THR A 24 7.82 34.28 -3.20
N PRO A 25 7.04 33.68 -4.10
CA PRO A 25 6.34 32.46 -3.73
C PRO A 25 7.41 31.52 -3.22
N VAL A 26 7.38 31.19 -1.94
CA VAL A 26 8.25 30.13 -1.38
C VAL A 26 7.85 28.90 -2.15
N GLN A 27 8.55 28.66 -3.24
CA GLN A 27 8.35 27.51 -4.07
C GLN A 27 8.61 26.32 -3.16
N ALA A 28 7.57 25.55 -2.94
CA ALA A 28 7.65 24.38 -2.09
C ALA A 28 8.83 23.52 -2.58
N ALA A 29 9.93 23.50 -1.83
CA ALA A 29 11.17 22.83 -2.20
C ALA A 29 11.02 21.30 -2.33
N GLY A 30 9.83 20.76 -2.04
CA GLY A 30 9.55 19.34 -2.03
C GLY A 30 8.83 18.83 -3.27
N LYS A 31 9.14 17.58 -3.65
CA LYS A 31 8.47 16.87 -4.74
C LYS A 31 7.92 15.54 -4.26
N LEU A 32 6.59 15.38 -4.33
CA LEU A 32 5.94 14.10 -4.06
C LEU A 32 6.28 13.10 -5.18
N ASN A 33 6.64 11.88 -4.82
CA ASN A 33 7.04 10.84 -5.77
C ASN A 33 5.90 10.38 -6.69
N LYS A 34 4.63 10.52 -6.26
CA LYS A 34 3.44 10.13 -7.03
C LYS A 34 2.30 11.12 -6.79
N LYS A 35 1.76 11.70 -7.86
CA LYS A 35 0.58 12.59 -7.81
C LYS A 35 -0.74 11.80 -7.80
N SER A 36 -0.72 10.59 -8.36
CA SER A 36 -1.85 9.66 -8.33
C SER A 36 -1.35 8.22 -8.24
N VAL A 37 -2.18 7.33 -7.66
CA VAL A 37 -1.89 5.90 -7.53
C VAL A 37 -3.18 5.09 -7.50
N SER A 38 -3.15 3.92 -8.12
CA SER A 38 -4.19 2.89 -8.00
C SER A 38 -3.62 1.67 -7.28
N ILE A 39 -4.29 1.23 -6.24
CA ILE A 39 -3.97 0.02 -5.46
C ILE A 39 -5.25 -0.80 -5.26
N TYR A 40 -5.10 -2.07 -4.91
CA TYR A 40 -6.25 -2.88 -4.51
C TYR A 40 -6.45 -2.82 -2.99
N GLU A 41 -7.63 -3.26 -2.52
CA GLU A 41 -7.88 -3.48 -1.10
C GLU A 41 -6.78 -4.35 -0.50
N THR A 42 -6.31 -4.04 0.70
CA THR A 42 -5.20 -4.67 1.43
C THR A 42 -3.78 -4.40 0.89
N GLU A 43 -3.63 -3.89 -0.33
CA GLU A 43 -2.33 -3.52 -0.88
C GLU A 43 -1.79 -2.23 -0.25
N THR A 44 -0.47 -2.10 -0.30
CA THR A 44 0.24 -0.93 0.21
C THR A 44 1.08 -0.26 -0.88
N VAL A 45 1.28 1.04 -0.72
CA VAL A 45 2.19 1.83 -1.57
C VAL A 45 2.89 2.90 -0.73
N SER A 46 4.18 3.09 -0.95
CA SER A 46 4.93 4.15 -0.27
C SER A 46 4.85 5.46 -1.05
N LEU A 47 4.47 6.52 -0.35
CA LEU A 47 4.57 7.90 -0.79
C LEU A 47 5.74 8.57 -0.06
N THR A 48 6.53 9.35 -0.79
CA THR A 48 7.67 10.09 -0.25
C THR A 48 7.72 11.49 -0.82
N VAL A 49 8.16 12.46 -0.03
CA VAL A 49 8.39 13.83 -0.48
C VAL A 49 9.90 14.08 -0.46
N LYS A 50 10.49 14.24 -1.64
CA LYS A 50 11.92 14.61 -1.78
C LYS A 50 12.09 16.10 -1.48
N GLY A 51 13.24 16.49 -0.91
CA GLY A 51 13.57 17.88 -0.62
C GLY A 51 12.93 18.44 0.67
N VAL A 52 12.23 17.60 1.45
CA VAL A 52 11.60 17.98 2.72
C VAL A 52 12.11 17.09 3.83
N LYS A 53 12.57 17.69 4.95
CA LYS A 53 13.15 16.94 6.07
C LYS A 53 12.09 16.22 6.92
N SER A 54 10.91 16.81 7.08
CA SER A 54 9.86 16.25 7.92
C SER A 54 8.47 16.60 7.40
N VAL A 55 7.61 15.58 7.28
CA VAL A 55 6.23 15.73 6.84
C VAL A 55 5.27 15.02 7.79
N THR A 56 4.06 15.55 7.90
CA THR A 56 2.91 14.87 8.52
C THR A 56 1.98 14.38 7.42
N TRP A 57 1.52 13.13 7.56
CA TRP A 57 0.63 12.49 6.59
C TRP A 57 -0.82 12.50 7.05
N LYS A 58 -1.74 12.76 6.13
CA LYS A 58 -3.17 12.74 6.38
C LYS A 58 -3.93 12.15 5.18
N THR A 59 -4.97 11.39 5.45
CA THR A 59 -5.91 10.93 4.41
C THR A 59 -7.24 11.66 4.58
N SER A 60 -7.90 11.98 3.46
CA SER A 60 -9.24 12.56 3.48
C SER A 60 -10.32 11.55 3.90
N ASN A 61 -10.06 10.24 3.75
CA ASN A 61 -11.00 9.20 4.14
C ASN A 61 -10.30 7.90 4.55
N LYS A 62 -10.25 7.65 5.86
CA LYS A 62 -9.64 6.43 6.44
C LYS A 62 -10.41 5.14 6.10
N LYS A 63 -11.70 5.22 5.74
CA LYS A 63 -12.50 4.06 5.32
C LYS A 63 -12.10 3.58 3.91
N ILE A 64 -11.46 4.44 3.10
CA ILE A 64 -10.98 4.11 1.75
C ILE A 64 -9.50 3.73 1.78
N ALA A 65 -8.65 4.56 2.38
CA ALA A 65 -7.24 4.28 2.56
C ALA A 65 -6.70 4.91 3.84
N THR A 66 -5.78 4.23 4.50
CA THR A 66 -5.01 4.74 5.64
C THR A 66 -3.60 5.12 5.20
N VAL A 67 -2.95 5.98 5.95
CA VAL A 67 -1.54 6.33 5.77
C VAL A 67 -0.86 6.38 7.14
N ASP A 68 0.34 5.83 7.24
CA ASP A 68 1.16 5.87 8.45
C ASP A 68 2.10 7.10 8.49
N LYS A 69 2.86 7.22 9.58
CA LYS A 69 3.84 8.31 9.77
C LYS A 69 4.99 8.28 8.74
N LYS A 70 5.25 7.13 8.11
CA LYS A 70 6.31 6.95 7.11
C LYS A 70 5.82 7.16 5.68
N GLY A 71 4.52 7.47 5.49
CA GLY A 71 3.92 7.64 4.16
C GLY A 71 3.51 6.32 3.50
N LEU A 72 3.46 5.21 4.24
CA LEU A 72 2.94 3.95 3.74
C LEU A 72 1.41 4.00 3.70
N VAL A 73 0.86 4.05 2.50
CA VAL A 73 -0.59 4.05 2.26
C VAL A 73 -1.08 2.62 2.12
N LYS A 74 -2.17 2.26 2.80
CA LYS A 74 -2.84 0.96 2.70
C LYS A 74 -4.27 1.14 2.21
N GLY A 75 -4.65 0.42 1.15
CA GLY A 75 -6.03 0.34 0.67
C GLY A 75 -6.92 -0.41 1.66
N VAL A 76 -8.06 0.15 2.01
CA VAL A 76 -9.02 -0.42 2.96
C VAL A 76 -10.28 -0.90 2.24
N LYS A 77 -10.91 -0.04 1.45
CA LYS A 77 -12.16 -0.34 0.72
C LYS A 77 -12.17 0.40 -0.61
N LYS A 78 -12.79 -0.20 -1.62
CA LYS A 78 -13.00 0.42 -2.94
C LYS A 78 -13.50 1.85 -2.83
N GLY A 79 -12.85 2.78 -3.53
CA GLY A 79 -13.19 4.19 -3.55
C GLY A 79 -11.99 5.06 -3.93
N THR A 80 -12.17 6.38 -3.83
CA THR A 80 -11.11 7.35 -4.09
C THR A 80 -10.99 8.30 -2.91
N CYS A 81 -9.77 8.58 -2.49
CA CYS A 81 -9.45 9.57 -1.46
C CYS A 81 -8.17 10.32 -1.82
N THR A 82 -7.87 11.38 -1.08
CA THR A 82 -6.63 12.14 -1.20
C THR A 82 -5.76 11.89 0.03
N VAL A 83 -4.50 11.55 -0.21
CA VAL A 83 -3.47 11.50 0.83
C VAL A 83 -2.59 12.73 0.68
N THR A 84 -2.41 13.48 1.76
CA THR A 84 -1.66 14.73 1.79
C THR A 84 -0.50 14.63 2.77
N ALA A 85 0.70 14.98 2.29
CA ALA A 85 1.86 15.26 3.12
C ALA A 85 1.94 16.76 3.36
N LYS A 86 2.06 17.18 4.61
CA LYS A 86 2.26 18.59 4.98
C LYS A 86 3.65 18.76 5.58
N ASP A 87 4.46 19.63 4.99
CA ASP A 87 5.77 20.01 5.55
C ASP A 87 5.58 20.67 6.92
N THR A 88 6.30 20.18 7.90
CA THR A 88 6.18 20.69 9.27
C THR A 88 6.73 22.09 9.42
N LYS A 89 7.73 22.49 8.61
CA LYS A 89 8.35 23.81 8.64
C LYS A 89 7.62 24.83 7.78
N THR A 90 7.56 24.57 6.47
CA THR A 90 7.03 25.51 5.49
C THR A 90 5.50 25.50 5.38
N LYS A 91 4.84 24.50 6.00
CA LYS A 91 3.40 24.25 5.88
C LYS A 91 2.93 23.90 4.47
N ALA A 92 3.83 23.76 3.51
CA ALA A 92 3.53 23.34 2.14
C ALA A 92 2.85 21.96 2.11
N ALA A 93 1.87 21.80 1.24
CA ALA A 93 1.08 20.58 1.13
C ALA A 93 1.32 19.88 -0.23
N TYR A 94 1.49 18.56 -0.18
CA TYR A 94 1.73 17.71 -1.34
C TYR A 94 0.68 16.62 -1.36
N SER A 95 -0.18 16.59 -2.37
CA SER A 95 -1.33 15.69 -2.41
C SER A 95 -1.18 14.61 -3.48
N CYS A 96 -1.62 13.40 -3.14
CA CYS A 96 -1.73 12.25 -4.02
C CYS A 96 -3.19 11.76 -4.07
N LYS A 97 -3.75 11.62 -5.27
CA LYS A 97 -5.04 10.96 -5.48
C LYS A 97 -4.84 9.45 -5.37
N VAL A 98 -5.49 8.81 -4.41
CA VAL A 98 -5.44 7.36 -4.19
C VAL A 98 -6.76 6.74 -4.61
N THR A 99 -6.72 5.86 -5.60
CA THR A 99 -7.86 5.06 -6.04
C THR A 99 -7.67 3.63 -5.54
N VAL A 100 -8.56 3.18 -4.67
CA VAL A 100 -8.59 1.80 -4.19
C VAL A 100 -9.59 1.00 -5.02
N LYS A 101 -9.13 -0.08 -5.64
CA LYS A 101 -9.94 -1.02 -6.41
C LYS A 101 -10.35 -2.19 -5.52
N ALA A 102 -11.55 -2.76 -5.75
CA ALA A 102 -11.95 -3.98 -5.06
C ALA A 102 -11.01 -5.14 -5.40
N ALA A 103 -10.56 -5.88 -4.40
CA ALA A 103 -9.80 -7.10 -4.61
C ALA A 103 -10.73 -8.22 -5.08
N LYS A 104 -10.29 -9.00 -6.08
CA LYS A 104 -11.02 -10.17 -6.61
C LYS A 104 -10.93 -11.34 -5.62
N SER A 105 -11.83 -12.32 -5.72
CA SER A 105 -11.70 -13.59 -5.03
C SER A 105 -10.76 -14.51 -5.79
N LEU A 106 -10.00 -15.34 -5.08
CA LEU A 106 -9.22 -16.44 -5.67
C LEU A 106 -10.11 -17.66 -6.00
N GLY A 107 -11.38 -17.65 -5.58
CA GLY A 107 -12.27 -18.82 -5.72
C GLY A 107 -12.02 -19.92 -4.68
N ILE A 108 -11.10 -19.72 -3.77
CA ILE A 108 -10.72 -20.68 -2.71
C ILE A 108 -11.13 -20.11 -1.37
N ALA A 109 -11.75 -20.94 -0.52
CA ALA A 109 -12.00 -20.59 0.88
C ALA A 109 -10.90 -21.19 1.78
N ALA A 110 -10.66 -20.58 2.93
CA ALA A 110 -9.66 -21.07 3.89
C ALA A 110 -9.95 -22.51 4.39
N LYS A 111 -11.24 -22.91 4.46
CA LYS A 111 -11.66 -24.25 4.83
C LYS A 111 -11.23 -25.32 3.83
N ASP A 112 -11.12 -24.94 2.56
CA ASP A 112 -10.79 -25.84 1.44
C ASP A 112 -9.28 -26.12 1.31
N ILE A 113 -8.45 -25.41 2.08
CA ILE A 113 -7.02 -25.67 2.17
C ILE A 113 -6.81 -26.84 3.14
N SER A 114 -6.13 -27.88 2.70
CA SER A 114 -5.79 -29.04 3.49
C SER A 114 -4.27 -29.11 3.74
N VAL A 115 -3.89 -29.61 4.90
CA VAL A 115 -2.49 -29.89 5.26
C VAL A 115 -2.36 -31.37 5.52
N PHE A 116 -1.41 -32.03 4.85
CA PHE A 116 -1.22 -33.46 4.98
C PHE A 116 -0.41 -33.82 6.24
N THR A 117 -0.63 -35.03 6.72
CA THR A 117 -0.05 -35.54 7.97
C THR A 117 1.48 -35.55 8.00
N GLY A 118 2.14 -35.63 6.83
CA GLY A 118 3.59 -35.50 6.73
C GLY A 118 4.15 -34.10 7.05
N GLY A 119 3.28 -33.07 7.08
CA GLY A 119 3.66 -31.70 7.43
C GLY A 119 4.46 -30.96 6.36
N GLU A 120 4.56 -31.52 5.17
CA GLU A 120 5.27 -30.90 4.05
C GLU A 120 4.36 -30.53 2.88
N THR A 121 3.16 -31.11 2.79
CA THR A 121 2.26 -30.88 1.65
C THR A 121 1.01 -30.17 2.10
N ILE A 122 0.68 -29.11 1.39
CA ILE A 122 -0.54 -28.29 1.54
C ILE A 122 -1.25 -28.31 0.20
N SER A 123 -2.58 -28.55 0.20
CA SER A 123 -3.37 -28.55 -1.03
C SER A 123 -4.51 -27.55 -0.98
N TYR A 124 -4.97 -27.18 -2.16
CA TYR A 124 -6.17 -26.36 -2.37
C TYR A 124 -6.87 -26.77 -3.69
N PRO A 125 -8.20 -26.61 -3.79
CA PRO A 125 -8.93 -26.95 -5.00
C PRO A 125 -8.60 -26.00 -6.16
N GLY A 126 -8.64 -26.55 -7.39
CA GLY A 126 -8.42 -25.81 -8.61
C GLY A 126 -6.99 -25.86 -9.13
N GLU A 127 -6.79 -25.21 -10.26
CA GLU A 127 -5.50 -25.09 -10.94
C GLU A 127 -4.50 -24.25 -10.12
N GLU A 128 -3.21 -24.44 -10.40
CA GLU A 128 -2.17 -23.58 -9.85
C GLU A 128 -2.45 -22.11 -10.12
N ILE A 129 -2.39 -21.29 -9.06
CA ILE A 129 -2.65 -19.87 -9.16
C ILE A 129 -1.41 -19.15 -9.69
N LYS A 130 -1.31 -19.00 -11.00
CA LYS A 130 -0.18 -18.29 -11.66
C LYS A 130 0.07 -16.94 -11.01
N GLY A 131 1.33 -16.70 -10.59
CA GLY A 131 1.76 -15.48 -9.93
C GLY A 131 1.31 -15.35 -8.46
N ALA A 132 0.89 -16.44 -7.83
CA ALA A 132 0.68 -16.50 -6.40
C ALA A 132 2.00 -16.38 -5.63
N THR A 133 1.89 -15.92 -4.41
CA THR A 133 2.93 -15.95 -3.39
C THR A 133 2.39 -16.74 -2.21
N TYR A 134 3.13 -17.75 -1.79
CA TYR A 134 2.80 -18.53 -0.60
C TYR A 134 3.53 -17.95 0.61
N VAL A 135 2.82 -17.88 1.73
CA VAL A 135 3.33 -17.33 2.99
C VAL A 135 3.08 -18.36 4.09
N LEU A 136 4.11 -18.72 4.80
CA LEU A 136 4.05 -19.64 5.95
C LEU A 136 4.50 -18.87 7.20
N ASP A 137 3.68 -18.86 8.23
CA ASP A 137 3.92 -18.16 9.51
C ASP A 137 4.36 -16.69 9.34
N GLY A 138 3.68 -16.00 8.42
CA GLY A 138 3.98 -14.61 8.10
C GLY A 138 5.21 -14.40 7.21
N LYS A 139 6.00 -15.45 6.93
CA LYS A 139 7.19 -15.40 6.07
C LYS A 139 6.85 -15.80 4.64
N LYS A 140 7.16 -14.94 3.68
CA LYS A 140 7.05 -15.25 2.26
C LYS A 140 8.02 -16.38 1.89
N LEU A 141 7.50 -17.43 1.24
CA LEU A 141 8.30 -18.52 0.70
C LEU A 141 9.00 -18.10 -0.59
N GLY A 142 10.27 -18.42 -0.73
CA GLY A 142 11.05 -18.29 -1.96
C GLY A 142 10.89 -19.54 -2.82
N LYS A 143 11.30 -19.49 -4.10
CA LYS A 143 11.21 -20.62 -5.04
C LYS A 143 11.92 -21.90 -4.58
N LYS A 144 12.95 -21.76 -3.75
CA LYS A 144 13.70 -22.89 -3.16
C LYS A 144 13.02 -23.52 -1.94
N ASP A 145 12.01 -22.87 -1.38
CA ASP A 145 11.37 -23.28 -0.14
C ASP A 145 10.16 -24.20 -0.40
N TYR A 146 9.73 -24.33 -1.65
CA TYR A 146 8.61 -25.19 -2.05
C TYR A 146 8.66 -25.56 -3.52
N SER A 147 7.91 -26.61 -3.89
CA SER A 147 7.50 -26.94 -5.26
C SER A 147 5.98 -26.95 -5.36
N THR A 148 5.45 -26.83 -6.58
CA THR A 148 4.02 -26.93 -6.85
C THR A 148 3.76 -27.97 -7.93
N TRP A 149 2.64 -28.65 -7.82
CA TRP A 149 2.11 -29.55 -8.85
C TRP A 149 0.59 -29.61 -8.77
N THR A 150 -0.05 -30.10 -9.81
CA THR A 150 -1.50 -30.18 -9.90
C THR A 150 -1.89 -31.58 -10.31
N ASP A 151 -2.84 -32.16 -9.59
CA ASP A 151 -3.47 -33.43 -9.91
C ASP A 151 -4.84 -33.21 -10.52
N LYS A 152 -5.17 -34.01 -11.53
CA LYS A 152 -6.44 -33.95 -12.25
C LYS A 152 -7.02 -35.34 -12.32
N ASP A 153 -8.16 -35.52 -11.67
CA ASP A 153 -8.96 -36.74 -11.72
C ASP A 153 -10.36 -36.39 -12.20
N GLY A 154 -10.62 -36.62 -13.48
CA GLY A 154 -11.83 -36.20 -14.17
C GLY A 154 -12.02 -34.68 -14.11
N GLU A 155 -13.13 -34.21 -13.56
CA GLU A 155 -13.44 -32.81 -13.36
C GLU A 155 -12.77 -32.23 -12.09
N ARG A 156 -12.25 -33.10 -11.22
CA ARG A 156 -11.58 -32.67 -9.97
C ARG A 156 -10.17 -32.24 -10.27
N VAL A 157 -9.87 -31.01 -9.89
CA VAL A 157 -8.52 -30.43 -9.99
C VAL A 157 -8.08 -30.00 -8.61
N VAL A 158 -6.88 -30.42 -8.18
CA VAL A 158 -6.29 -30.08 -6.90
C VAL A 158 -4.84 -29.65 -7.11
N SER A 159 -4.48 -28.51 -6.59
CA SER A 159 -3.10 -28.03 -6.60
C SER A 159 -2.45 -28.23 -5.24
N TYR A 160 -1.19 -28.57 -5.28
CA TYR A 160 -0.35 -28.91 -4.12
C TYR A 160 0.84 -27.94 -4.02
N VAL A 161 1.21 -27.62 -2.80
CA VAL A 161 2.41 -26.88 -2.45
C VAL A 161 3.21 -27.79 -1.51
N THR A 162 4.32 -28.33 -1.98
CA THR A 162 5.19 -29.20 -1.19
C THR A 162 6.35 -28.38 -0.66
N LEU A 163 6.46 -28.29 0.66
CA LEU A 163 7.52 -27.55 1.36
C LEU A 163 8.81 -28.35 1.35
N THR A 164 9.95 -27.68 1.18
CA THR A 164 11.28 -28.34 1.29
C THR A 164 11.63 -28.67 2.73
N LYS A 165 11.02 -28.01 3.70
CA LYS A 165 11.16 -28.30 5.13
C LYS A 165 9.81 -28.67 5.71
N LYS A 166 9.77 -29.78 6.48
CA LYS A 166 8.59 -30.19 7.23
C LYS A 166 8.21 -29.15 8.27
N LEU A 167 6.91 -29.07 8.55
CA LEU A 167 6.41 -28.28 9.67
C LEU A 167 6.87 -28.89 10.99
N THR A 168 7.07 -28.05 11.97
CA THR A 168 7.28 -28.46 13.37
C THR A 168 5.94 -28.58 14.09
N ASP A 169 5.92 -29.25 15.26
CA ASP A 169 4.71 -29.29 16.09
C ASP A 169 4.31 -27.87 16.50
N GLY A 170 3.04 -27.57 16.39
CA GLY A 170 2.53 -26.26 16.83
C GLY A 170 1.42 -25.68 15.98
N LYS A 171 1.17 -24.38 16.21
CA LYS A 171 0.21 -23.60 15.44
C LYS A 171 0.93 -22.95 14.26
N HIS A 172 0.33 -23.10 13.09
CA HIS A 172 0.85 -22.54 11.84
C HIS A 172 -0.23 -21.74 11.10
N THR A 173 0.24 -20.88 10.21
CA THR A 173 -0.60 -20.16 9.27
C THR A 173 -0.05 -20.33 7.86
N PHE A 174 -0.90 -20.71 6.92
CA PHE A 174 -0.56 -20.72 5.50
C PHE A 174 -1.44 -19.74 4.75
N ALA A 175 -0.85 -18.90 3.90
CA ALA A 175 -1.61 -17.95 3.11
C ALA A 175 -1.21 -17.96 1.64
N ILE A 176 -2.22 -17.80 0.78
CA ILE A 176 -2.09 -17.62 -0.66
C ILE A 176 -2.37 -16.15 -0.97
N GLN A 177 -1.38 -15.46 -1.52
CA GLN A 177 -1.45 -14.06 -1.88
C GLN A 177 -1.25 -13.88 -3.39
N LYS A 178 -2.05 -13.02 -4.00
CA LYS A 178 -1.88 -12.61 -5.39
C LYS A 178 -2.28 -11.16 -5.53
N LYS A 179 -1.51 -10.39 -6.30
CA LYS A 179 -1.79 -8.97 -6.55
C LYS A 179 -3.19 -8.78 -7.14
N GLY A 180 -3.99 -7.91 -6.52
CA GLY A 180 -5.36 -7.63 -6.95
C GLY A 180 -6.40 -8.63 -6.45
N TYR A 181 -6.03 -9.57 -5.60
CA TYR A 181 -6.91 -10.58 -5.02
C TYR A 181 -6.91 -10.52 -3.49
N LYS A 182 -8.02 -10.97 -2.89
CA LYS A 182 -8.10 -11.15 -1.44
C LYS A 182 -7.16 -12.28 -1.03
N THR A 183 -6.35 -12.05 -0.01
CA THR A 183 -5.52 -13.10 0.58
C THR A 183 -6.41 -14.16 1.21
N VAL A 184 -6.12 -15.43 0.93
CA VAL A 184 -6.73 -16.57 1.62
C VAL A 184 -5.74 -17.06 2.65
N THR A 185 -6.15 -17.15 3.92
CA THR A 185 -5.28 -17.59 5.04
C THR A 185 -5.94 -18.72 5.79
N LYS A 186 -5.23 -19.82 5.98
CA LYS A 186 -5.58 -20.98 6.79
C LYS A 186 -4.72 -20.98 8.06
N SER A 187 -5.35 -21.00 9.22
CA SER A 187 -4.69 -21.32 10.49
C SER A 187 -4.98 -22.77 10.82
N PHE A 188 -3.98 -23.51 11.29
CA PHE A 188 -4.09 -24.93 11.63
C PHE A 188 -3.09 -25.29 12.75
N LYS A 189 -3.34 -26.39 13.42
CA LYS A 189 -2.40 -27.01 14.34
C LYS A 189 -1.80 -28.24 13.63
N PHE A 190 -0.49 -28.35 13.61
CA PHE A 190 0.22 -29.51 13.13
C PHE A 190 0.79 -30.29 14.33
N THR A 191 0.75 -31.61 14.24
CA THR A 191 1.40 -32.52 15.19
C THR A 191 2.01 -33.67 14.37
N ALA A 192 3.31 -33.81 14.42
CA ALA A 192 4.00 -34.89 13.71
C ALA A 192 3.59 -36.26 14.26
N LEU A 193 3.39 -37.23 13.39
CA LEU A 193 3.23 -38.61 13.80
C LEU A 193 4.57 -39.12 14.39
N LYS A 194 4.47 -39.66 15.59
CA LYS A 194 5.61 -40.31 16.27
C LYS A 194 5.91 -41.68 15.68
#